data_758289ca5ba487282ba361bca98d9e61
#
_entry.id   758289ca5ba487282ba361bca98d9e61
#
_cell.length_a   1.000
_cell.length_b   1.000
_cell.length_c   1.000
_cell.angle_alpha   90.00
_cell.angle_beta   90.00
_cell.angle_gamma   90.00
#
_symmetry.space_group_name_H-M   'P 1'
#
loop_
_entity.id
_entity.type
_entity.pdbx_description
1 polymer ?
#
loop_
_entity_poly.entity_id
_entity_poly.type
_entity_poly.pdbx_seq_one_letter_code
_entity_poly.pdbx_strand_id
1 'polypeptide(L)'
;MINLAVFFGGENCEHDISIITGLQFISKVNEYLYNIVPVYIDKNGDWFTGKDLNDIDNYPDNLGKLYKVGLVNNCNTLFYVKNKRIKKYINIDVAVLCLHGINGEDG
;
A
#
# COMPACT_ATOMS: atom_id res chain seq x y z
N MET A 1 -15.66 -8.91 -6.79
CA MET A 1 -15.13 -7.63 -6.34
C MET A 1 -13.70 -7.49 -6.86
N ILE A 2 -13.34 -6.32 -7.30
CA ILE A 2 -12.02 -6.08 -7.87
C ILE A 2 -11.03 -5.77 -6.76
N ASN A 3 -9.90 -6.45 -6.73
CA ASN A 3 -8.87 -6.21 -5.73
C ASN A 3 -7.99 -5.06 -6.21
N LEU A 4 -8.06 -3.95 -5.49
CA LEU A 4 -7.35 -2.73 -5.85
C LEU A 4 -6.26 -2.47 -4.82
N ALA A 5 -5.00 -2.57 -5.23
CA ALA A 5 -3.89 -2.28 -4.35
C ALA A 5 -3.53 -0.80 -4.49
N VAL A 6 -3.39 -0.11 -3.37
CA VAL A 6 -3.00 1.31 -3.36
C VAL A 6 -1.66 1.41 -2.68
N PHE A 7 -0.64 1.81 -3.45
CA PHE A 7 0.74 1.92 -2.97
C PHE A 7 1.04 3.37 -2.61
N PHE A 8 1.52 3.61 -1.40
CA PHE A 8 1.82 4.97 -0.95
C PHE A 8 2.99 4.96 0.03
N GLY A 9 3.54 6.13 0.30
CA GLY A 9 4.75 6.29 1.10
C GLY A 9 5.96 6.44 0.22
N GLY A 10 7.01 5.72 0.49
CA GLY A 10 8.20 5.72 -0.37
C GLY A 10 9.41 6.31 0.30
N GLU A 11 10.54 6.22 -0.38
CA GLU A 11 11.83 6.57 0.19
C GLU A 11 12.17 8.04 0.13
N ASN A 12 11.50 8.81 -0.69
CA ASN A 12 11.92 10.18 -0.95
C ASN A 12 11.36 11.16 0.08
N CYS A 13 11.70 12.43 -0.09
CA CYS A 13 11.30 13.44 0.87
C CYS A 13 9.81 13.76 0.88
N GLU A 14 9.08 13.23 -0.09
CA GLU A 14 7.63 13.42 -0.16
C GLU A 14 6.86 12.25 0.47
N HIS A 15 7.53 11.47 1.29
CA HIS A 15 6.92 10.32 1.95
C HIS A 15 5.61 10.66 2.66
N ASP A 16 5.61 11.74 3.45
CA ASP A 16 4.43 12.09 4.22
C ASP A 16 3.30 12.58 3.32
N ILE A 17 3.63 13.32 2.26
CA ILE A 17 2.65 13.78 1.30
C ILE A 17 2.03 12.61 0.57
N SER A 18 2.84 11.62 0.24
CA SER A 18 2.36 10.42 -0.43
C SER A 18 1.39 9.63 0.44
N ILE A 19 1.63 9.56 1.75
CA ILE A 19 0.70 8.91 2.67
C ILE A 19 -0.65 9.64 2.63
N ILE A 20 -0.64 10.95 2.74
CA ILE A 20 -1.87 11.73 2.73
C ILE A 20 -2.62 11.51 1.41
N THR A 21 -1.92 11.56 0.29
CA THR A 21 -2.52 11.37 -1.03
C THR A 21 -3.13 9.98 -1.15
N GLY A 22 -2.42 8.97 -0.70
CA GLY A 22 -2.90 7.59 -0.76
C GLY A 22 -4.16 7.39 0.08
N LEU A 23 -4.17 7.93 1.30
CA LEU A 23 -5.33 7.77 2.16
C LEU A 23 -6.52 8.57 1.66
N GLN A 24 -6.29 9.73 1.04
CA GLN A 24 -7.37 10.47 0.41
C GLN A 24 -7.96 9.69 -0.76
N PHE A 25 -7.12 9.05 -1.54
CA PHE A 25 -7.60 8.23 -2.65
C PHE A 25 -8.45 7.07 -2.12
N ILE A 26 -7.96 6.37 -1.10
CA ILE A 26 -8.68 5.25 -0.50
C ILE A 26 -10.06 5.70 0.00
N SER A 27 -10.14 6.87 0.61
CA SER A 27 -11.39 7.34 1.19
C SER A 27 -12.46 7.63 0.13
N LYS A 28 -12.04 7.80 -1.13
CA LYS A 28 -12.96 8.13 -2.21
C LYS A 28 -13.33 6.94 -3.08
N VAL A 29 -12.73 5.79 -2.86
CA VAL A 29 -12.99 4.61 -3.67
C VAL A 29 -14.32 3.97 -3.26
N ASN A 30 -15.06 3.50 -4.24
CA ASN A 30 -16.33 2.83 -3.99
C ASN A 30 -16.07 1.44 -3.43
N GLU A 31 -16.28 1.27 -2.12
CA GLU A 31 -16.00 0.02 -1.48
C GLU A 31 -16.96 -1.11 -1.84
N TYR A 32 -18.02 -0.81 -2.55
CA TYR A 32 -18.91 -1.86 -3.03
C TYR A 32 -18.36 -2.54 -4.30
N LEU A 33 -17.48 -1.84 -5.02
CA LEU A 33 -16.90 -2.38 -6.25
C LEU A 33 -15.48 -2.87 -6.05
N TYR A 34 -14.76 -2.29 -5.12
CA TYR A 34 -13.34 -2.56 -4.95
C TYR A 34 -13.01 -3.05 -3.54
N ASN A 35 -12.21 -4.08 -3.47
CA ASN A 35 -11.60 -4.49 -2.21
C ASN A 35 -10.24 -3.80 -2.14
N ILE A 36 -10.09 -2.84 -1.24
CA ILE A 36 -8.87 -2.05 -1.14
C ILE A 36 -7.81 -2.82 -0.37
N VAL A 37 -6.62 -2.88 -0.95
CA VAL A 37 -5.46 -3.49 -0.29
C VAL A 37 -4.44 -2.37 -0.13
N PRO A 38 -4.31 -1.74 1.04
CA PRO A 38 -3.32 -0.68 1.22
C PRO A 38 -1.94 -1.29 1.32
N VAL A 39 -0.98 -0.73 0.61
CA VAL A 39 0.42 -1.15 0.69
C VAL A 39 1.24 0.08 1.05
N TYR A 40 1.75 0.10 2.27
CA TYR A 40 2.58 1.19 2.76
C TYR A 40 4.04 0.88 2.48
N ILE A 41 4.74 1.82 1.84
CA ILE A 41 6.17 1.70 1.57
C ILE A 41 6.88 2.60 2.55
N ASP A 42 7.72 2.02 3.39
CA ASP A 42 8.40 2.82 4.41
C ASP A 42 9.61 3.54 3.80
N LYS A 43 10.33 4.28 4.62
CA LYS A 43 11.44 5.08 4.13
C LYS A 43 12.62 4.24 3.68
N ASN A 44 12.65 2.97 4.01
CA ASN A 44 13.68 2.06 3.54
C ASN A 44 13.28 1.35 2.25
N GLY A 45 12.07 1.62 1.76
CA GLY A 45 11.60 0.96 0.53
C GLY A 45 10.92 -0.38 0.77
N ASP A 46 10.71 -0.76 2.01
CA ASP A 46 10.04 -2.02 2.31
C ASP A 46 8.53 -1.83 2.26
N TRP A 47 7.83 -2.83 1.78
CA TRP A 47 6.39 -2.79 1.58
C TRP A 47 5.68 -3.54 2.70
N PHE A 48 4.61 -2.95 3.22
CA PHE A 48 3.83 -3.56 4.29
C PHE A 48 2.34 -3.40 4.04
N THR A 49 1.55 -4.35 4.53
CA THR A 49 0.10 -4.20 4.57
C THR A 49 -0.38 -4.45 6.00
N GLY A 50 -1.53 -3.91 6.34
CA GLY A 50 -2.12 -4.06 7.67
C GLY A 50 -3.44 -3.34 7.73
N LYS A 51 -4.23 -3.66 8.75
CA LYS A 51 -5.59 -3.13 8.84
C LYS A 51 -5.66 -1.70 9.35
N ASP A 52 -4.61 -1.22 10.01
CA ASP A 52 -4.62 0.11 10.59
C ASP A 52 -3.98 1.17 9.70
N LEU A 53 -3.69 0.82 8.46
CA LEU A 53 -3.00 1.74 7.56
C LEU A 53 -3.91 2.84 6.99
N ASN A 54 -5.22 2.69 7.11
CA ASN A 54 -6.13 3.64 6.47
C ASN A 54 -6.38 4.92 7.26
N ASP A 55 -5.88 5.01 8.49
CA ASP A 55 -6.12 6.18 9.32
C ASP A 55 -4.83 6.97 9.48
N ILE A 56 -4.85 8.22 9.01
CA ILE A 56 -3.66 9.08 9.08
C ILE A 56 -3.20 9.29 10.52
N ASP A 57 -4.11 9.23 11.47
CA ASP A 57 -3.75 9.46 12.86
C ASP A 57 -2.89 8.34 13.43
N ASN A 58 -2.82 7.21 12.77
CA ASN A 58 -1.99 6.10 13.22
C ASN A 58 -0.53 6.28 12.81
N TYR A 59 -0.23 7.22 11.93
CA TYR A 59 1.13 7.41 11.43
C TYR A 59 1.90 8.38 12.31
N PRO A 60 3.19 8.19 12.46
CA PRO A 60 3.99 7.09 11.89
C PRO A 60 4.11 5.88 12.80
N ASP A 61 3.76 5.99 14.08
CA ASP A 61 4.16 4.99 15.06
C ASP A 61 3.07 4.03 15.53
N ASN A 62 1.83 4.27 15.20
CA ASN A 62 0.72 3.47 15.70
C ASN A 62 0.05 2.66 14.60
N LEU A 63 0.85 2.10 13.71
CA LEU A 63 0.33 1.40 12.53
C LEU A 63 -0.20 0.00 12.83
N GLY A 64 -0.05 -0.46 14.07
CA GLY A 64 -0.53 -1.77 14.44
C GLY A 64 0.35 -2.87 13.86
N LYS A 65 -0.24 -4.03 13.66
CA LYS A 65 0.52 -5.15 13.14
C LYS A 65 0.63 -5.03 11.64
N LEU A 66 1.85 -5.02 11.15
CA LEU A 66 2.13 -4.95 9.72
C LEU A 66 2.74 -6.26 9.24
N TYR A 67 2.39 -6.63 8.03
CA TYR A 67 2.97 -7.80 7.38
C TYR A 67 3.79 -7.32 6.20
N LYS A 68 5.03 -7.76 6.10
CA LYS A 68 5.88 -7.43 4.96
C LYS A 68 5.34 -8.16 3.74
N VAL A 69 5.21 -7.46 2.63
CA VAL A 69 4.62 -8.01 1.41
C VAL A 69 5.51 -7.77 0.21
N GLY A 70 5.27 -8.47 -0.85
CA GLY A 70 6.00 -8.30 -2.09
C GLY A 70 5.31 -8.98 -3.25
N LEU A 71 5.77 -8.67 -4.44
CA LEU A 71 5.30 -9.28 -5.68
C LEU A 71 6.42 -10.13 -6.26
N VAL A 72 6.02 -11.19 -6.94
CA VAL A 72 6.98 -12.03 -7.66
C VAL A 72 6.88 -11.68 -9.13
N ASN A 73 8.00 -11.72 -9.82
CA ASN A 73 8.07 -11.38 -11.23
C ASN A 73 7.06 -12.18 -12.04
N ASN A 74 6.36 -11.49 -12.93
CA ASN A 74 5.32 -12.09 -13.80
C ASN A 74 4.13 -12.65 -13.03
N CYS A 75 3.88 -12.15 -11.83
CA CYS A 75 2.78 -12.63 -11.03
C CYS A 75 2.03 -11.44 -10.43
N ASN A 76 0.71 -11.48 -10.46
CA ASN A 76 -0.10 -10.41 -9.87
C ASN A 76 -0.57 -10.76 -8.45
N THR A 77 0.02 -11.75 -7.82
CA THR A 77 -0.31 -12.13 -6.46
C THR A 77 0.60 -11.41 -5.49
N LEU A 78 0.00 -10.78 -4.48
CA LEU A 78 0.75 -10.18 -3.40
C LEU A 78 1.02 -11.27 -2.37
N PHE A 79 2.26 -11.44 -1.99
CA PHE A 79 2.67 -12.41 -0.99
C PHE A 79 3.03 -11.71 0.30
N TYR A 80 2.85 -12.37 1.45
CA TYR A 80 3.26 -11.80 2.72
C TYR A 80 4.16 -12.78 3.47
N VAL A 81 4.94 -12.24 4.40
CA VAL A 81 5.87 -13.05 5.19
C VAL A 81 5.33 -13.17 6.60
N LYS A 82 5.18 -14.41 7.07
CA LYS A 82 4.74 -14.68 8.43
C LYS A 82 5.53 -15.88 8.95
N ASN A 83 6.14 -15.73 10.10
CA ASN A 83 6.92 -16.79 10.73
C ASN A 83 8.01 -17.33 9.80
N LYS A 84 8.67 -16.44 9.09
CA LYS A 84 9.76 -16.76 8.14
C LYS A 84 9.29 -17.57 6.95
N ARG A 85 7.98 -17.59 6.67
CA ARG A 85 7.42 -18.28 5.52
C ARG A 85 6.73 -17.30 4.63
N ILE A 86 6.77 -17.55 3.31
CA ILE A 86 6.12 -16.72 2.32
C ILE A 86 4.79 -17.38 1.96
N LYS A 87 3.71 -16.61 2.08
CA LYS A 87 2.36 -17.11 1.79
C LYS A 87 1.65 -16.17 0.85
N LYS A 88 0.71 -16.71 0.06
CA LYS A 88 -0.11 -15.87 -0.79
C LYS A 88 -1.04 -15.05 0.06
N TYR A 89 -1.18 -13.77 -0.28
CA TYR A 89 -2.11 -12.88 0.41
C TYR A 89 -3.34 -12.64 -0.45
N ILE A 90 -3.18 -12.06 -1.63
CA ILE A 90 -4.31 -11.73 -2.49
C ILE A 90 -3.82 -11.48 -3.91
N ASN A 91 -4.66 -11.77 -4.90
CA ASN A 91 -4.36 -11.41 -6.28
C ASN A 91 -4.79 -9.98 -6.50
N ILE A 92 -3.96 -9.19 -7.14
CA ILE A 92 -4.21 -7.79 -7.42
C ILE A 92 -4.77 -7.65 -8.83
N ASP A 93 -5.91 -7.01 -8.97
CA ASP A 93 -6.50 -6.75 -10.28
C ASP A 93 -6.08 -5.39 -10.81
N VAL A 94 -5.97 -4.40 -9.94
CA VAL A 94 -5.59 -3.04 -10.34
C VAL A 94 -4.65 -2.50 -9.27
N ALA A 95 -3.61 -1.79 -9.68
CA ALA A 95 -2.68 -1.14 -8.77
C ALA A 95 -2.68 0.36 -9.02
N VAL A 96 -2.76 1.15 -7.95
CA VAL A 96 -2.67 2.60 -8.03
C VAL A 96 -1.44 3.03 -7.24
N LEU A 97 -0.60 3.85 -7.87
CA LEU A 97 0.64 4.29 -7.28
C LEU A 97 0.51 5.75 -6.85
N CYS A 98 0.52 6.00 -5.56
CA CYS A 98 0.44 7.36 -5.01
C CYS A 98 1.78 7.74 -4.39
N LEU A 99 2.86 7.52 -5.14
CA LEU A 99 4.19 7.58 -4.58
C LEU A 99 4.85 8.95 -4.66
N HIS A 100 4.36 9.83 -5.53
CA HIS A 100 5.07 11.06 -5.79
C HIS A 100 4.27 12.29 -5.54
N GLY A 101 3.16 12.25 -4.97
CA GLY A 101 2.34 13.41 -4.91
C GLY A 101 2.11 13.90 -6.32
N ILE A 102 2.42 15.14 -6.58
CA ILE A 102 2.12 15.69 -7.88
C ILE A 102 3.19 15.48 -8.86
N ASN A 103 4.34 15.05 -8.44
CA ASN A 103 5.39 14.97 -9.37
C ASN A 103 5.49 13.75 -10.11
N GLY A 104 4.57 12.95 -9.94
CA GLY A 104 4.57 11.75 -10.69
C GLY A 104 4.70 11.93 -12.11
N GLU A 105 4.39 13.11 -12.46
CA GLU A 105 4.40 13.38 -13.82
C GLU A 105 5.65 13.31 -14.43
N ASP A 106 6.64 13.47 -13.78
CA ASP A 106 7.77 13.47 -14.44
C ASP A 106 8.08 12.26 -14.88
N GLY A 107 7.27 11.75 -14.53
CA GLY A 107 7.47 10.42 -15.09
C GLY A 107 7.72 10.54 -15.84
#